data_64ac0b86fd80c8aee6e54b5539f9f1e5
#
_entry.id   64ac0b86fd80c8aee6e54b5539f9f1e5
#
_cell.length_a   1.000
_cell.length_b   1.000
_cell.length_c   1.000
_cell.angle_alpha   90.00
_cell.angle_beta   90.00
_cell.angle_gamma   90.00
#
_symmetry.space_group_name_H-M   'P 1'
#
loop_
_entity.id
_entity.type
_entity.pdbx_description
1 polymer ?
#
loop_
_entity_poly.entity_id
_entity_poly.type
_entity_poly.pdbx_seq_one_letter_code
_entity_poly.pdbx_strand_id
1 'polypeptide(L)'
;MARKKSNVLSKAELKRRAQTIKLVLSDCDGVLTDTGVYFSKSGEVMKRFSIRDGMGTELLREAGIETGYISGEISPSLKMRAEKLKLTHIYLGIDDKLPALRKIFSKSKLSPEQIAYIGDDLNDLDALREIGKAGLTATPADGMPIVKKSVHYVCKANGGHGAFRDFADWILFLRD
;
A
#
# COMPACT_ATOMS: atom_id res chain seq x y z
N MET A 1 12.36 -28.80 -15.98
CA MET A 1 11.96 -28.01 -14.78
C MET A 1 12.68 -26.67 -14.82
N ALA A 2 12.00 -25.60 -15.19
CA ALA A 2 12.61 -24.26 -15.22
C ALA A 2 12.77 -23.75 -13.77
N ARG A 3 13.98 -23.43 -13.37
CA ARG A 3 14.25 -22.74 -12.10
C ARG A 3 13.48 -21.43 -12.07
N LYS A 4 12.45 -21.32 -11.21
CA LYS A 4 11.85 -20.02 -10.84
C LYS A 4 13.00 -19.14 -10.32
N LYS A 5 13.40 -18.13 -11.10
CA LYS A 5 14.28 -17.07 -10.60
C LYS A 5 13.60 -16.45 -9.37
N SER A 6 14.27 -16.49 -8.23
CA SER A 6 13.84 -15.76 -7.04
C SER A 6 13.74 -14.28 -7.40
N ASN A 7 12.58 -13.68 -7.19
CA ASN A 7 12.30 -12.25 -7.45
C ASN A 7 13.00 -11.32 -6.43
N VAL A 8 14.10 -11.75 -5.87
CA VAL A 8 14.85 -10.95 -4.89
C VAL A 8 15.69 -9.93 -5.65
N LEU A 9 15.26 -8.69 -5.59
CA LEU A 9 16.02 -7.57 -6.15
C LEU A 9 17.32 -7.35 -5.35
N SER A 10 18.36 -6.89 -6.04
CA SER A 10 19.58 -6.46 -5.35
C SER A 10 19.33 -5.19 -4.53
N LYS A 11 20.13 -4.97 -3.49
CA LYS A 11 20.06 -3.74 -2.67
C LYS A 11 20.21 -2.47 -3.54
N ALA A 12 21.09 -2.52 -4.53
CA ALA A 12 21.28 -1.41 -5.47
C ALA A 12 20.01 -1.12 -6.29
N GLU A 13 19.33 -2.17 -6.77
CA GLU A 13 18.08 -2.02 -7.52
C GLU A 13 16.94 -1.51 -6.64
N LEU A 14 16.84 -1.97 -5.38
CA LEU A 14 15.87 -1.44 -4.42
C LEU A 14 16.11 0.05 -4.15
N LYS A 15 17.36 0.48 -3.93
CA LYS A 15 17.72 1.89 -3.79
C LYS A 15 17.32 2.71 -5.02
N ARG A 16 17.68 2.24 -6.20
CA ARG A 16 17.33 2.92 -7.46
C ARG A 16 15.80 3.12 -7.59
N ARG A 17 15.02 2.08 -7.30
CA ARG A 17 13.56 2.16 -7.34
C ARG A 17 13.00 3.12 -6.29
N ALA A 18 13.50 3.08 -5.06
CA ALA A 18 13.06 3.97 -4.00
C ALA A 18 13.24 5.45 -4.37
N GLN A 19 14.32 5.80 -5.06
CA GLN A 19 14.58 7.18 -5.50
C GLN A 19 13.57 7.70 -6.53
N THR A 20 12.90 6.81 -7.28
CA THR A 20 11.89 7.21 -8.28
C THR A 20 10.47 7.30 -7.72
N ILE A 21 10.19 6.74 -6.54
CA ILE A 21 8.85 6.72 -5.97
C ILE A 21 8.32 8.14 -5.72
N LYS A 22 7.12 8.39 -6.21
CA LYS A 22 6.36 9.63 -6.03
C LYS A 22 4.99 9.43 -5.37
N LEU A 23 4.46 8.21 -5.43
CA LEU A 23 3.17 7.86 -4.85
C LEU A 23 3.26 6.50 -4.15
N VAL A 24 2.83 6.45 -2.90
CA VAL A 24 2.62 5.20 -2.16
C VAL A 24 1.12 4.96 -2.05
N LEU A 25 0.64 3.89 -2.65
CA LEU A 25 -0.74 3.43 -2.53
C LEU A 25 -0.85 2.34 -1.46
N SER A 26 -1.91 2.37 -0.70
CA SER A 26 -2.22 1.38 0.35
C SER A 26 -3.61 0.80 0.18
N ASP A 27 -3.74 -0.50 0.35
CA ASP A 27 -5.02 -1.09 0.74
C ASP A 27 -5.44 -0.59 2.13
N CYS A 28 -6.70 -0.79 2.49
CA CYS A 28 -7.25 -0.39 3.78
C CYS A 28 -7.29 -1.55 4.76
N ASP A 29 -8.11 -2.55 4.46
CA ASP A 29 -8.46 -3.60 5.41
C ASP A 29 -7.37 -4.68 5.41
N GLY A 30 -6.72 -4.86 6.57
CA GLY A 30 -5.53 -5.69 6.68
C GLY A 30 -4.20 -4.97 6.53
N VAL A 31 -4.19 -3.69 6.09
CA VAL A 31 -2.99 -2.84 6.05
C VAL A 31 -3.09 -1.69 7.04
N LEU A 32 -4.07 -0.78 6.83
CA LEU A 32 -4.31 0.37 7.71
C LEU A 32 -5.16 0.00 8.93
N THR A 33 -5.90 -1.10 8.83
CA THR A 33 -6.69 -1.71 9.91
C THR A 33 -6.18 -3.12 10.20
N ASP A 34 -6.64 -3.69 11.29
CA ASP A 34 -6.39 -5.08 11.71
C ASP A 34 -7.46 -6.06 11.18
N THR A 35 -8.08 -5.73 10.05
CA THR A 35 -9.22 -6.42 9.41
C THR A 35 -10.53 -6.37 10.20
N GLY A 36 -10.50 -5.88 11.44
CA GLY A 36 -11.70 -5.75 12.27
C GLY A 36 -12.60 -4.62 11.81
N VAL A 37 -13.85 -4.95 11.50
CA VAL A 37 -14.89 -3.98 11.14
C VAL A 37 -16.06 -4.13 12.10
N TYR A 38 -16.49 -3.03 12.71
CA TYR A 38 -17.64 -3.00 13.59
C TYR A 38 -18.91 -2.71 12.79
N PHE A 39 -19.81 -3.67 12.74
CA PHE A 39 -21.09 -3.56 12.03
C PHE A 39 -22.26 -3.43 13.00
N SER A 40 -23.23 -2.60 12.62
CA SER A 40 -24.57 -2.59 13.18
C SER A 40 -25.59 -2.96 12.10
N LYS A 41 -26.87 -2.98 12.44
CA LYS A 41 -27.96 -3.16 11.46
C LYS A 41 -28.01 -2.07 10.37
N SER A 42 -27.32 -0.95 10.57
CA SER A 42 -27.20 0.14 9.59
C SER A 42 -25.90 0.09 8.77
N GLY A 43 -25.10 -0.95 8.90
CA GLY A 43 -23.84 -1.13 8.16
C GLY A 43 -22.60 -0.90 9.02
N GLU A 44 -21.49 -0.49 8.37
CA GLU A 44 -20.24 -0.16 9.03
C GLU A 44 -20.42 0.99 10.03
N VAL A 45 -19.99 0.77 11.28
CA VAL A 45 -20.03 1.77 12.35
C VAL A 45 -18.69 2.44 12.53
N MET A 46 -17.61 1.63 12.61
CA MET A 46 -16.26 2.14 12.77
C MET A 46 -15.20 1.13 12.34
N LYS A 47 -14.02 1.67 12.03
CA LYS A 47 -12.75 0.94 11.88
C LYS A 47 -11.70 1.58 12.79
N ARG A 48 -10.77 0.77 13.28
CA ARG A 48 -9.64 1.25 14.06
C ARG A 48 -8.44 1.51 13.16
N PHE A 49 -7.88 2.72 13.21
CA PHE A 49 -6.66 3.10 12.50
C PHE A 49 -5.51 3.37 13.46
N SER A 50 -4.31 3.02 13.05
CA SER A 50 -3.09 3.34 13.80
C SER A 50 -2.68 4.82 13.60
N ILE A 51 -2.33 5.49 14.69
CA ILE A 51 -1.73 6.84 14.63
C ILE A 51 -0.35 6.77 13.98
N ARG A 52 0.39 5.66 14.17
CA ARG A 52 1.71 5.46 13.58
C ARG A 52 1.66 5.46 12.05
N ASP A 53 0.63 4.85 11.45
CA ASP A 53 0.44 4.85 9.99
C ASP A 53 0.14 6.25 9.45
N GLY A 54 -0.58 7.07 10.22
CA GLY A 54 -0.75 8.49 9.90
C GLY A 54 0.58 9.25 9.89
N MET A 55 1.48 8.99 10.82
CA MET A 55 2.81 9.57 10.83
C MET A 55 3.64 9.11 9.61
N GLY A 56 3.46 7.86 9.16
CA GLY A 56 4.08 7.38 7.92
C GLY A 56 3.69 8.23 6.70
N THR A 57 2.41 8.61 6.63
CA THR A 57 1.90 9.52 5.58
C THR A 57 2.55 10.91 5.65
N GLU A 58 2.74 11.47 6.86
CA GLU A 58 3.40 12.76 7.04
C GLU A 58 4.86 12.72 6.59
N LEU A 59 5.62 11.70 7.02
CA LEU A 59 7.03 11.55 6.63
C LEU A 59 7.22 11.39 5.12
N LEU A 60 6.35 10.62 4.47
CA LEU A 60 6.35 10.51 3.00
C LEU A 60 6.10 11.87 2.35
N ARG A 61 5.13 12.64 2.86
CA ARG A 61 4.82 13.99 2.37
C ARG A 61 6.00 14.94 2.52
N GLU A 62 6.69 14.93 3.67
CA GLU A 62 7.90 15.73 3.90
C GLU A 62 9.02 15.38 2.92
N ALA A 63 9.09 14.12 2.50
CA ALA A 63 10.02 13.64 1.47
C ALA A 63 9.55 13.88 0.02
N GLY A 64 8.42 14.58 -0.18
CA GLY A 64 7.85 14.86 -1.51
C GLY A 64 7.16 13.67 -2.16
N ILE A 65 6.72 12.68 -1.37
CA ILE A 65 6.02 11.49 -1.83
C ILE A 65 4.55 11.58 -1.41
N GLU A 66 3.64 11.47 -2.37
CA GLU A 66 2.20 11.45 -2.11
C GLU A 66 1.76 10.08 -1.56
N THR A 67 0.65 10.08 -0.83
CA THR A 67 0.02 8.86 -0.33
C THR A 67 -1.42 8.77 -0.85
N GLY A 68 -1.86 7.56 -1.18
CA GLY A 68 -3.23 7.29 -1.57
C GLY A 68 -3.76 5.99 -1.00
N TYR A 69 -5.09 5.90 -0.92
CA TYR A 69 -5.79 4.71 -0.47
C TYR A 69 -6.64 4.12 -1.60
N ILE A 70 -6.60 2.80 -1.73
CA ILE A 70 -7.40 2.03 -2.68
C ILE A 70 -8.06 0.86 -1.94
N SER A 71 -9.40 0.83 -1.89
CA SER A 71 -10.17 -0.16 -1.14
C SER A 71 -11.34 -0.69 -1.95
N GLY A 72 -11.65 -1.97 -1.80
CA GLY A 72 -12.88 -2.58 -2.31
C GLY A 72 -14.13 -2.02 -1.64
N GLU A 73 -14.02 -1.62 -0.39
CA GLU A 73 -15.13 -1.11 0.40
C GLU A 73 -15.36 0.39 0.20
N ILE A 74 -16.65 0.80 0.20
CA ILE A 74 -17.05 2.21 0.31
C ILE A 74 -17.18 2.53 1.81
N SER A 75 -16.06 2.75 2.46
CA SER A 75 -15.98 2.95 3.90
C SER A 75 -16.02 4.44 4.29
N PRO A 76 -17.06 4.90 5.03
CA PRO A 76 -17.10 6.25 5.58
C PRO A 76 -15.93 6.52 6.54
N SER A 77 -15.55 5.53 7.35
CA SER A 77 -14.42 5.64 8.29
C SER A 77 -13.11 5.88 7.54
N LEU A 78 -12.88 5.18 6.42
CA LEU A 78 -11.69 5.36 5.60
C LEU A 78 -11.67 6.74 4.94
N LYS A 79 -12.82 7.20 4.42
CA LYS A 79 -12.95 8.53 3.83
C LYS A 79 -12.59 9.63 4.83
N MET A 80 -13.17 9.59 6.03
CA MET A 80 -12.85 10.54 7.12
C MET A 80 -11.38 10.50 7.53
N ARG A 81 -10.79 9.29 7.56
CA ARG A 81 -9.37 9.13 7.86
C ARG A 81 -8.49 9.77 6.79
N ALA A 82 -8.80 9.56 5.53
CA ALA A 82 -8.08 10.13 4.40
C ALA A 82 -8.18 11.68 4.37
N GLU A 83 -9.34 12.23 4.63
CA GLU A 83 -9.57 13.68 4.76
C GLU A 83 -8.73 14.28 5.89
N LYS A 84 -8.72 13.64 7.08
CA LYS A 84 -7.89 14.07 8.22
C LYS A 84 -6.41 14.10 7.86
N LEU A 85 -5.93 13.17 7.06
CA LEU A 85 -4.55 13.08 6.60
C LEU A 85 -4.27 13.92 5.34
N LYS A 86 -5.28 14.64 4.82
CA LYS A 86 -5.21 15.51 3.64
C LYS A 86 -4.74 14.75 2.39
N LEU A 87 -5.24 13.53 2.19
CA LEU A 87 -4.92 12.72 1.02
C LEU A 87 -5.74 13.18 -0.19
N THR A 88 -5.10 13.20 -1.36
CA THR A 88 -5.71 13.56 -2.65
C THR A 88 -6.05 12.33 -3.49
N HIS A 89 -5.41 11.20 -3.22
CA HIS A 89 -5.59 9.94 -3.94
C HIS A 89 -6.45 8.98 -3.10
N ILE A 90 -7.77 9.02 -3.30
CA ILE A 90 -8.72 8.17 -2.56
C ILE A 90 -9.60 7.45 -3.57
N TYR A 91 -9.54 6.12 -3.57
CA TYR A 91 -10.25 5.23 -4.50
C TYR A 91 -10.99 4.18 -3.69
N LEU A 92 -12.32 4.33 -3.57
CA LEU A 92 -13.21 3.45 -2.81
C LEU A 92 -14.15 2.69 -3.75
N GLY A 93 -14.62 1.52 -3.32
CA GLY A 93 -15.49 0.67 -4.13
C GLY A 93 -14.79 0.07 -5.35
N ILE A 94 -13.51 -0.29 -5.20
CA ILE A 94 -12.67 -0.82 -6.27
C ILE A 94 -12.59 -2.34 -6.14
N ASP A 95 -13.48 -3.06 -6.78
CA ASP A 95 -13.50 -4.53 -6.76
C ASP A 95 -12.26 -5.14 -7.42
N ASP A 96 -11.86 -4.62 -8.58
CA ASP A 96 -10.64 -5.04 -9.28
C ASP A 96 -9.60 -3.91 -9.27
N LYS A 97 -8.57 -4.08 -8.45
CA LYS A 97 -7.53 -3.07 -8.23
C LYS A 97 -6.61 -2.88 -9.44
N LEU A 98 -6.40 -3.89 -10.28
CA LEU A 98 -5.49 -3.79 -11.41
C LEU A 98 -5.99 -2.84 -12.51
N PRO A 99 -7.24 -2.92 -13.01
CA PRO A 99 -7.78 -1.92 -13.93
C PRO A 99 -7.85 -0.52 -13.33
N ALA A 100 -8.14 -0.42 -12.02
CA ALA A 100 -8.15 0.88 -11.33
C ALA A 100 -6.76 1.52 -11.32
N LEU A 101 -5.71 0.76 -11.03
CA LEU A 101 -4.33 1.24 -11.10
C LEU A 101 -3.96 1.77 -12.48
N ARG A 102 -4.33 1.07 -13.55
CA ARG A 102 -4.10 1.55 -14.92
C ARG A 102 -4.76 2.90 -15.19
N LYS A 103 -5.98 3.12 -14.67
CA LYS A 103 -6.67 4.41 -14.75
C LYS A 103 -5.95 5.49 -13.91
N ILE A 104 -5.44 5.12 -12.72
CA ILE A 104 -4.66 6.02 -11.86
C ILE A 104 -3.39 6.45 -12.60
N PHE A 105 -2.64 5.54 -13.21
CA PHE A 105 -1.44 5.86 -14.01
C PHE A 105 -1.77 6.83 -15.13
N SER A 106 -2.82 6.56 -15.89
CA SER A 106 -3.26 7.43 -16.98
C SER A 106 -3.63 8.84 -16.52
N LYS A 107 -4.31 8.99 -15.38
CA LYS A 107 -4.77 10.28 -14.85
C LYS A 107 -3.67 11.07 -14.14
N SER A 108 -2.84 10.40 -13.36
CA SER A 108 -1.76 11.04 -12.56
C SER A 108 -0.52 11.36 -13.38
N LYS A 109 -0.41 10.84 -14.61
CA LYS A 109 0.80 10.88 -15.44
C LYS A 109 2.02 10.24 -14.76
N LEU A 110 1.79 9.36 -13.77
CA LEU A 110 2.83 8.57 -13.11
C LEU A 110 3.04 7.26 -13.85
N SER A 111 4.29 6.86 -13.97
CA SER A 111 4.65 5.53 -14.48
C SER A 111 4.70 4.50 -13.35
N PRO A 112 4.61 3.20 -13.63
CA PRO A 112 4.68 2.15 -12.60
C PRO A 112 5.95 2.21 -11.74
N GLU A 113 7.08 2.71 -12.27
CA GLU A 113 8.34 2.89 -11.55
C GLU A 113 8.24 3.93 -10.42
N GLN A 114 7.28 4.83 -10.53
CA GLN A 114 7.09 5.92 -9.57
C GLN A 114 6.10 5.56 -8.45
N ILE A 115 5.62 4.31 -8.43
CA ILE A 115 4.58 3.86 -7.50
C ILE A 115 5.11 2.77 -6.60
N ALA A 116 4.79 2.89 -5.32
CA ALA A 116 4.88 1.80 -4.36
C ALA A 116 3.48 1.40 -3.90
N TYR A 117 3.28 0.11 -3.62
CA TYR A 117 2.00 -0.43 -3.19
C TYR A 117 2.15 -1.42 -2.04
N ILE A 118 1.29 -1.29 -1.04
CA ILE A 118 1.16 -2.24 0.06
C ILE A 118 -0.26 -2.81 0.11
N GLY A 119 -0.36 -4.14 0.16
CA GLY A 119 -1.60 -4.90 0.26
C GLY A 119 -1.37 -6.18 1.03
N ASP A 120 -2.42 -6.85 1.48
CA ASP A 120 -2.34 -8.00 2.39
C ASP A 120 -2.95 -9.29 1.87
N ASP A 121 -3.92 -9.23 0.93
CA ASP A 121 -4.71 -10.41 0.54
C ASP A 121 -4.76 -10.61 -0.98
N LEU A 122 -5.53 -11.59 -1.42
CA LEU A 122 -5.64 -12.06 -2.80
C LEU A 122 -6.11 -10.98 -3.78
N ASN A 123 -7.01 -10.09 -3.33
CA ASN A 123 -7.52 -8.97 -4.12
C ASN A 123 -6.44 -7.93 -4.47
N ASP A 124 -5.29 -7.94 -3.76
CA ASP A 124 -4.14 -7.10 -4.04
C ASP A 124 -3.14 -7.74 -4.99
N LEU A 125 -3.19 -9.07 -5.13
CA LEU A 125 -2.09 -9.85 -5.67
C LEU A 125 -1.70 -9.44 -7.11
N ASP A 126 -2.69 -9.18 -7.97
CA ASP A 126 -2.42 -8.79 -9.35
C ASP A 126 -1.89 -7.35 -9.45
N ALA A 127 -2.39 -6.46 -8.58
CA ALA A 127 -1.86 -5.10 -8.42
C ALA A 127 -0.41 -5.11 -7.93
N LEU A 128 -0.12 -5.90 -6.90
CA LEU A 128 1.22 -6.08 -6.35
C LEU A 128 2.20 -6.65 -7.39
N ARG A 129 1.77 -7.63 -8.17
CA ARG A 129 2.58 -8.21 -9.25
C ARG A 129 2.88 -7.21 -10.36
N GLU A 130 1.89 -6.42 -10.74
CA GLU A 130 2.06 -5.42 -11.80
C GLU A 130 3.03 -4.31 -11.36
N ILE A 131 2.79 -3.69 -10.21
CA ILE A 131 3.69 -2.67 -9.65
C ILE A 131 5.07 -3.25 -9.36
N GLY A 132 5.14 -4.47 -8.86
CA GLY A 132 6.40 -5.14 -8.52
C GLY A 132 7.37 -5.35 -9.69
N LYS A 133 6.91 -5.24 -10.95
CA LYS A 133 7.79 -5.30 -12.12
C LYS A 133 8.76 -4.13 -12.17
N ALA A 134 8.37 -2.94 -11.72
CA ALA A 134 9.15 -1.72 -11.89
C ALA A 134 9.21 -0.84 -10.62
N GLY A 135 8.15 -0.79 -9.84
CA GLY A 135 8.04 -0.06 -8.58
C GLY A 135 8.44 -0.89 -7.35
N LEU A 136 7.91 -0.52 -6.18
CA LEU A 136 8.15 -1.21 -4.91
C LEU A 136 6.85 -1.77 -4.34
N THR A 137 6.94 -2.92 -3.67
CA THR A 137 5.77 -3.58 -3.10
C THR A 137 6.04 -4.12 -1.71
N ALA A 138 5.01 -4.11 -0.86
CA ALA A 138 5.08 -4.64 0.50
C ALA A 138 3.79 -5.33 0.92
N THR A 139 3.88 -6.03 2.04
CA THR A 139 2.74 -6.59 2.76
C THR A 139 3.00 -6.54 4.27
N PRO A 140 1.96 -6.42 5.11
CA PRO A 140 2.09 -6.52 6.56
C PRO A 140 2.67 -7.86 7.02
N ALA A 141 3.16 -7.91 8.27
CA ALA A 141 3.71 -9.13 8.85
C ALA A 141 2.70 -10.28 8.91
N ASP A 142 1.42 -9.98 9.03
CA ASP A 142 0.29 -10.92 9.05
C ASP A 142 -0.40 -11.08 7.69
N GLY A 143 0.07 -10.43 6.62
CA GLY A 143 -0.45 -10.60 5.26
C GLY A 143 -0.43 -12.06 4.80
N MET A 144 -1.27 -12.42 3.84
CA MET A 144 -1.43 -13.80 3.37
C MET A 144 -0.12 -14.39 2.83
N PRO A 145 0.13 -15.71 3.05
CA PRO A 145 1.39 -16.36 2.66
C PRO A 145 1.72 -16.23 1.17
N ILE A 146 0.71 -16.20 0.30
CA ILE A 146 0.90 -16.03 -1.14
C ILE A 146 1.34 -14.61 -1.50
N VAL A 147 0.83 -13.61 -0.77
CA VAL A 147 1.20 -12.20 -0.94
C VAL A 147 2.63 -11.98 -0.48
N LYS A 148 3.02 -12.51 0.68
CA LYS A 148 4.40 -12.44 1.19
C LYS A 148 5.44 -12.95 0.20
N LYS A 149 5.10 -13.96 -0.61
CA LYS A 149 5.98 -14.53 -1.64
C LYS A 149 6.06 -13.68 -2.91
N SER A 150 5.22 -12.65 -3.02
CA SER A 150 5.03 -11.87 -4.25
C SER A 150 5.49 -10.42 -4.12
N VAL A 151 5.96 -10.00 -2.95
CA VAL A 151 6.38 -8.61 -2.66
C VAL A 151 7.89 -8.50 -2.43
N HIS A 152 8.39 -7.27 -2.46
CA HIS A 152 9.79 -6.95 -2.19
C HIS A 152 10.08 -6.83 -0.68
N TYR A 153 9.09 -6.41 0.10
CA TYR A 153 9.24 -6.21 1.53
C TYR A 153 8.07 -6.79 2.31
N VAL A 154 8.37 -7.59 3.31
CA VAL A 154 7.41 -8.03 4.33
C VAL A 154 7.66 -7.17 5.55
N CYS A 155 6.67 -6.37 5.93
CA CYS A 155 6.76 -5.49 7.10
C CYS A 155 7.00 -6.29 8.39
N LYS A 156 7.60 -5.64 9.37
CA LYS A 156 7.77 -6.19 10.73
C LYS A 156 6.51 -6.05 11.57
N ALA A 157 5.71 -5.02 11.26
CA ALA A 157 4.45 -4.74 11.94
C ALA A 157 3.27 -5.39 11.23
N ASN A 158 2.26 -5.79 12.01
CA ASN A 158 0.98 -6.27 11.50
C ASN A 158 0.12 -5.13 10.95
N GLY A 159 -0.87 -5.47 10.13
CA GLY A 159 -1.90 -4.55 9.68
C GLY A 159 -2.59 -3.83 10.84
N GLY A 160 -2.89 -2.54 10.67
CA GLY A 160 -3.46 -1.69 11.73
C GLY A 160 -2.55 -1.43 12.93
N HIS A 161 -1.31 -1.89 12.93
CA HIS A 161 -0.35 -1.76 14.03
C HIS A 161 0.94 -1.05 13.62
N GLY A 162 0.94 -0.39 12.48
CA GLY A 162 2.09 0.36 11.97
C GLY A 162 2.74 -0.27 10.74
N ALA A 163 2.07 -1.17 10.03
CA ALA A 163 2.61 -1.79 8.82
C ALA A 163 2.85 -0.77 7.70
N PHE A 164 1.93 0.16 7.49
CA PHE A 164 2.12 1.24 6.52
C PHE A 164 3.29 2.14 6.92
N ARG A 165 3.42 2.46 8.21
CA ARG A 165 4.56 3.22 8.74
C ARG A 165 5.88 2.50 8.49
N ASP A 166 5.97 1.21 8.76
CA ASP A 166 7.17 0.40 8.53
C ASP A 166 7.57 0.39 7.04
N PHE A 167 6.58 0.30 6.14
CA PHE A 167 6.83 0.41 4.70
C PHE A 167 7.32 1.79 4.29
N ALA A 168 6.72 2.86 4.83
CA ALA A 168 7.16 4.22 4.58
C ALA A 168 8.62 4.43 5.04
N ASP A 169 8.94 4.01 6.27
CA ASP A 169 10.29 4.08 6.82
C ASP A 169 11.30 3.29 5.97
N TRP A 170 10.91 2.11 5.46
CA TRP A 170 11.76 1.31 4.58
C TRP A 170 12.05 2.01 3.25
N ILE A 171 11.03 2.64 2.63
CA ILE A 171 11.23 3.43 1.39
C ILE A 171 12.18 4.59 1.65
N LEU A 172 11.98 5.35 2.73
CA LEU A 172 12.81 6.50 3.09
C LEU A 172 14.25 6.08 3.38
N PHE A 173 14.45 5.00 4.15
CA PHE A 173 15.78 4.43 4.40
C PHE A 173 16.52 4.00 3.12
N LEU A 174 15.81 3.53 2.12
CA LEU A 174 16.42 3.18 0.83
C LEU A 174 16.81 4.41 0.01
N ARG A 175 16.22 5.57 0.26
CA ARG A 175 16.52 6.83 -0.46
C ARG A 175 17.78 7.50 0.05
N ASP A 176 18.13 7.26 1.32
CA ASP A 176 19.38 7.70 1.96
C ASP A 176 20.57 6.81 1.52
#